data_9ec8d68f968b972e687cf1e22972e51b
#
_entry.id   9ec8d68f968b972e687cf1e22972e51b
#
_cell.length_a   1.000
_cell.length_b   1.000
_cell.length_c   1.000
_cell.angle_alpha   90.00
_cell.angle_beta   90.00
_cell.angle_gamma   90.00
#
_symmetry.space_group_name_H-M   'P 1'
#
loop_
_entity.id
_entity.type
_entity.pdbx_description
1 polymer ?
#
loop_
_entity_poly.entity_id
_entity_poly.type
_entity_poly.pdbx_seq_one_letter_code
_entity_poly.pdbx_strand_id
1 'polypeptide(L)' 'MYTIGQVSAMFNLPVSTLRYYNKEGFFPNLERKGTIRYFSDNELEALRIIECLTKSGLEI' A
#
# COMPACT_ATOMS: atom_id res chain seq x y z
N MET A 1 -0.42 10.52 -8.60
CA MET A 1 -0.34 10.06 -7.20
C MET A 1 -1.72 9.76 -6.65
N TYR A 2 -1.80 8.81 -5.74
CA TYR A 2 -3.07 8.33 -5.21
C TYR A 2 -3.07 8.43 -3.69
N THR A 3 -4.20 8.82 -3.13
CA THR A 3 -4.34 8.85 -1.67
C THR A 3 -4.51 7.42 -1.15
N ILE A 4 -4.29 7.24 0.15
CA ILE A 4 -4.48 5.91 0.76
C ILE A 4 -5.91 5.42 0.60
N GLY A 5 -6.89 6.33 0.64
CA GLY A 5 -8.29 5.96 0.43
C GLY A 5 -8.54 5.48 -0.99
N GLN A 6 -7.93 6.13 -1.97
CA GLN A 6 -8.05 5.72 -3.37
C GLN A 6 -7.43 4.34 -3.58
N VAL A 7 -6.24 4.13 -3.03
CA VAL A 7 -5.56 2.84 -3.14
C VAL A 7 -6.35 1.73 -2.45
N SER A 8 -6.93 2.03 -1.31
CA SER A 8 -7.80 1.09 -0.60
C SER A 8 -8.94 0.63 -1.50
N ALA A 9 -9.58 1.56 -2.19
CA ALA A 9 -10.67 1.22 -3.10
C ALA A 9 -10.18 0.45 -4.33
N MET A 10 -9.05 0.87 -4.89
CA MET A 10 -8.50 0.24 -6.09
C MET A 10 -8.12 -1.22 -5.86
N PHE A 11 -7.61 -1.52 -4.68
CA PHE A 11 -7.11 -2.86 -4.35
C PHE A 11 -8.09 -3.65 -3.50
N ASN A 12 -9.23 -3.05 -3.15
CA ASN A 12 -10.22 -3.68 -2.29
C ASN A 12 -9.61 -4.15 -0.96
N LEU A 13 -8.81 -3.28 -0.38
CA LEU A 13 -8.11 -3.54 0.88
C LEU A 13 -8.51 -2.51 1.92
N PRO A 14 -8.63 -2.90 3.19
CA PRO A 14 -8.86 -1.92 4.27
C PRO A 14 -7.69 -0.95 4.38
N VAL A 15 -7.99 0.28 4.75
CA VAL A 15 -6.96 1.29 4.99
C VAL A 15 -6.00 0.82 6.08
N SER A 16 -6.50 0.11 7.08
CA SER A 16 -5.67 -0.43 8.16
C SER A 16 -4.59 -1.37 7.65
N THR A 17 -4.90 -2.17 6.63
CA THR A 17 -3.92 -3.05 6.00
C THR A 17 -2.81 -2.25 5.33
N LEU A 18 -3.17 -1.18 4.63
CA LEU A 18 -2.19 -0.32 3.97
C LEU A 18 -1.30 0.39 4.99
N ARG A 19 -1.88 0.82 6.10
CA ARG A 19 -1.11 1.42 7.18
C ARG A 19 -0.15 0.42 7.79
N TYR A 20 -0.58 -0.81 7.95
CA TYR A 20 0.27 -1.89 8.46
C TYR A 20 1.48 -2.09 7.55
N TYR A 21 1.25 -2.17 6.25
CA TYR A 21 2.35 -2.34 5.30
C TYR A 21 3.32 -1.17 5.35
N ASN A 22 2.81 0.05 5.48
CA ASN A 22 3.65 1.22 5.61
C ASN A 22 4.49 1.15 6.89
N LYS A 23 3.88 0.73 7.98
CA LYS A 23 4.56 0.60 9.27
C LYS A 23 5.67 -0.44 9.21
N GLU A 24 5.45 -1.52 8.46
CA GLU A 24 6.42 -2.60 8.30
C GLU A 24 7.57 -2.24 7.36
N GLY A 25 7.49 -1.08 6.72
CA GLY A 25 8.58 -0.60 5.88
C GLY A 25 8.51 -1.01 4.41
N PHE A 26 7.36 -1.50 3.96
CA PHE A 26 7.21 -1.88 2.56
C PHE A 26 7.19 -0.67 1.62
N PHE A 27 6.91 0.51 2.15
CA PHE A 27 6.85 1.75 1.37
C PHE A 27 7.75 2.82 2.00
N PRO A 28 9.07 2.67 1.92
CA PRO A 28 9.98 3.58 2.62
C PRO A 28 9.97 5.00 2.08
N ASN A 29 9.58 5.17 0.81
CA ASN A 29 9.59 6.48 0.16
C ASN A 29 8.19 7.08 0.01
N LEU A 30 7.27 6.64 0.84
CA LEU A 30 5.90 7.13 0.77
C LEU A 30 5.84 8.61 1.12
N GLU A 31 5.27 9.42 0.22
CA GLU A 31 5.13 10.83 0.45
C GLU A 31 3.97 11.13 1.39
N ARG A 32 4.16 12.18 2.19
CA ARG A 32 3.12 12.69 3.07
C ARG A 32 2.96 14.18 2.85
N LYS A 33 1.70 14.60 2.78
CA LYS A 33 1.37 16.02 2.83
C LYS A 33 0.40 16.20 3.98
N GLY A 34 0.87 16.80 5.07
CA GLY A 34 0.09 16.86 6.28
C GLY A 34 -0.15 15.47 6.82
N THR A 35 -1.42 15.09 6.99
CA THR A 35 -1.80 13.76 7.46
C THR A 35 -2.12 12.80 6.33
N ILE A 36 -2.09 13.27 5.07
CA ILE A 36 -2.46 12.46 3.91
C ILE A 36 -1.24 11.76 3.36
N ARG A 37 -1.35 10.46 3.13
CA ARG A 37 -0.31 9.67 2.49
C ARG A 37 -0.62 9.50 1.02
N TYR A 38 0.40 9.69 0.19
CA TYR A 38 0.26 9.58 -1.26
C TYR A 38 1.11 8.43 -1.78
N PHE A 39 0.51 7.61 -2.63
CA PHE A 39 1.18 6.48 -3.25
C PHE A 39 1.50 6.83 -4.70
N SER A 40 2.74 6.61 -5.12
CA SER A 40 3.14 6.75 -6.51
C SER A 40 2.92 5.42 -7.24
N ASP A 41 3.14 5.43 -8.56
CA ASP A 41 3.03 4.21 -9.35
C ASP A 41 3.97 3.12 -8.84
N ASN A 42 5.15 3.50 -8.37
CA ASN A 42 6.12 2.54 -7.83
C ASN A 42 5.56 1.83 -6.60
N GLU A 43 4.91 2.57 -5.71
CA GLU A 43 4.30 1.98 -4.53
C GLU A 43 3.13 1.09 -4.90
N LEU A 44 2.37 1.45 -5.92
CA LEU A 44 1.27 0.61 -6.39
C LEU A 44 1.78 -0.71 -6.94
N GLU A 45 2.89 -0.69 -7.67
CA GLU A 45 3.49 -1.93 -8.16
C GLU A 45 4.00 -2.80 -7.02
N ALA A 46 4.63 -2.21 -6.03
CA ALA A 46 5.07 -2.94 -4.84
C ALA A 46 3.87 -3.58 -4.14
N LEU A 47 2.78 -2.84 -4.01
CA LEU A 47 1.57 -3.36 -3.38
C LEU A 47 0.99 -4.53 -4.16
N ARG A 48 1.00 -4.45 -5.49
CA ARG A 48 0.53 -5.55 -6.33
C ARG A 48 1.35 -6.82 -6.12
N ILE A 49 2.66 -6.67 -5.97
CA ILE A 49 3.54 -7.80 -5.71
C ILE A 49 3.23 -8.41 -4.34
N ILE A 50 3.06 -7.58 -3.33
CA ILE A 50 2.73 -8.03 -1.98
C ILE A 50 1.41 -8.81 -2.01
N GLU A 51 0.40 -8.27 -2.69
CA GLU A 51 -0.90 -8.91 -2.81
C GLU A 51 -0.80 -10.25 -3.54
N CYS A 52 0.00 -10.30 -4.59
CA CYS A 52 0.21 -11.52 -5.34
C CYS A 52 0.80 -12.62 -4.45
N LEU A 53 1.79 -12.26 -3.64
CA LEU A 53 2.43 -13.21 -2.74
C LEU A 53 1.45 -13.72 -1.69
N THR A 54 0.66 -12.83 -1.09
CA THR A 54 -0.31 -13.25 -0.08
C THR A 54 -1.41 -14.11 -0.67
N LYS A 55 -1.86 -13.79 -1.87
CA LYS A 55 -2.90 -14.59 -2.54
C LYS A 55 -2.40 -15.96 -2.97
N SER A 56 -1.10 -16.11 -3.15
CA SER A 56 -0.51 -17.40 -3.49
C SER A 56 -0.34 -18.31 -2.27
N GLY A 57 -0.78 -17.86 -1.10
CA GLY A 57 -0.68 -18.64 0.12
C GLY A 57 0.67 -18.54 0.79
N LEU A 58 1.54 -17.68 0.31
CA LEU A 58 2.82 -17.42 0.94
C LEU A 58 2.63 -16.41 2.08
N GLU A 59 3.19 -16.73 3.22
CA GLU A 59 3.17 -15.83 4.36
C GLU A 59 4.37 -14.90 4.30
N ILE A 60 4.11 -13.65 4.62
CA ILE A 60 5.15 -12.64 4.65
C ILE A 60 5.67 -12.49 6.06
#